data_3782513141c07c4de985f44e3b3e5778
#
_entry.id   3782513141c07c4de985f44e3b3e5778
#
_cell.length_a   1.000
_cell.length_b   1.000
_cell.length_c   1.000
_cell.angle_alpha   90.00
_cell.angle_beta   90.00
_cell.angle_gamma   90.00
#
_symmetry.space_group_name_H-M   'P 1'
#
loop_
_entity.id
_entity.type
_entity.pdbx_description
1 polymer ?
#
loop_
_entity_poly.entity_id
_entity_poly.type
_entity_poly.pdbx_seq_one_letter_code
_entity_poly.pdbx_strand_id
1 'polypeptide(L)'
;MTRKTNSTRKARKTRNRKPLNLKNLRTMWRKANPIARIGMVAAATVAAIAAIAIIVGAVRFIGWRVQVNEALTAQSQSQSQYDFNPGNIISDGTFFNGNALSEQQVSTIIEQQGVACSGERCLKSMTFSTESQSADEYCQAYDGGPNESAAEIVYKAGKACGISQKVLLTVLQKEQHLLTATNPNDFQFKAAMGLSCPDDANCDPTYAGFFKQVYGAAKRYQYYLRHEGRYGYHAGRLNYIQYNPNAGCGGSNVYIENRATALLYIYTPYQPNAAALEAGAGEGDSCSSYGNRNFAIIYHSMFGSPRG
;
A
#
# COMPACT_ATOMS: atom_id res chain seq x y z
N MET A 1 72.28 -13.04 16.93
CA MET A 1 71.80 -14.26 16.22
C MET A 1 70.46 -13.96 15.56
N THR A 2 70.48 -13.59 14.32
CA THR A 2 69.30 -13.18 13.53
C THR A 2 68.99 -14.28 12.53
N ARG A 3 67.86 -14.95 12.69
CA ARG A 3 67.37 -16.05 11.81
C ARG A 3 66.52 -15.47 10.67
N LYS A 4 67.07 -15.50 9.44
CA LYS A 4 66.34 -15.17 8.20
C LYS A 4 65.45 -16.35 7.82
N THR A 5 64.13 -16.14 7.76
CA THR A 5 63.20 -17.07 7.16
C THR A 5 62.95 -16.70 5.69
N ASN A 6 63.39 -17.56 4.77
CA ASN A 6 63.14 -17.47 3.34
C ASN A 6 61.73 -17.98 3.06
N SER A 7 60.84 -17.07 2.65
CA SER A 7 59.50 -17.38 2.14
C SER A 7 59.58 -17.43 0.60
N THR A 8 59.55 -18.64 0.05
CA THR A 8 59.43 -18.87 -1.40
C THR A 8 57.96 -18.69 -1.84
N ARG A 9 57.60 -17.52 -2.38
CA ARG A 9 56.36 -17.26 -3.09
C ARG A 9 56.34 -18.02 -4.41
N LYS A 10 55.58 -19.14 -4.48
CA LYS A 10 55.25 -19.78 -5.76
C LYS A 10 54.36 -18.85 -6.60
N ALA A 11 54.89 -18.33 -7.69
CA ALA A 11 54.15 -17.56 -8.67
C ALA A 11 53.07 -18.43 -9.32
N ARG A 12 51.79 -18.05 -9.12
CA ARG A 12 50.65 -18.67 -9.77
C ARG A 12 50.64 -18.28 -11.25
N LYS A 13 51.05 -19.21 -12.14
CA LYS A 13 50.97 -19.04 -13.57
C LYS A 13 49.55 -18.74 -14.03
N THR A 14 49.23 -17.49 -14.34
CA THR A 14 47.99 -17.09 -14.99
C THR A 14 47.97 -17.71 -16.39
N ARG A 15 47.05 -18.66 -16.58
CA ARG A 15 46.81 -19.34 -17.86
C ARG A 15 46.15 -18.33 -18.80
N ASN A 16 46.99 -17.70 -19.69
CA ASN A 16 46.52 -16.81 -20.75
C ASN A 16 45.54 -17.59 -21.65
N ARG A 17 44.22 -17.42 -21.43
CA ARG A 17 43.19 -17.98 -22.32
C ARG A 17 43.19 -17.16 -23.59
N LYS A 18 43.72 -17.70 -24.69
CA LYS A 18 43.65 -17.10 -26.02
C LYS A 18 42.18 -16.88 -26.38
N PRO A 19 41.80 -15.76 -27.00
CA PRO A 19 40.44 -15.50 -27.40
C PRO A 19 39.92 -16.59 -28.35
N LEU A 20 38.66 -17.03 -28.16
CA LEU A 20 38.00 -17.99 -29.05
C LEU A 20 37.87 -17.35 -30.44
N ASN A 21 38.72 -17.81 -31.43
CA ASN A 21 38.63 -17.40 -32.80
C ASN A 21 37.98 -18.50 -33.63
N LEU A 22 37.05 -18.15 -34.52
CA LEU A 22 36.34 -19.05 -35.45
C LEU A 22 37.24 -20.06 -36.16
N LYS A 23 38.49 -19.66 -36.52
CA LYS A 23 39.51 -20.55 -37.11
C LYS A 23 39.93 -21.67 -36.14
N ASN A 24 40.01 -21.36 -34.83
CA ASN A 24 40.39 -22.34 -33.80
C ASN A 24 39.27 -23.33 -33.54
N LEU A 25 38.00 -22.92 -33.59
CA LEU A 25 36.83 -23.80 -33.44
C LEU A 25 36.75 -24.81 -34.60
N ARG A 26 36.99 -24.39 -35.87
CA ARG A 26 37.01 -25.30 -37.01
C ARG A 26 38.13 -26.35 -36.92
N THR A 27 39.30 -25.95 -36.43
CA THR A 27 40.40 -26.91 -36.23
C THR A 27 40.18 -27.88 -35.09
N MET A 28 39.54 -27.43 -33.98
CA MET A 28 39.14 -28.32 -32.88
C MET A 28 38.07 -29.34 -33.32
N TRP A 29 37.06 -28.88 -34.08
CA TRP A 29 36.02 -29.77 -34.63
C TRP A 29 36.59 -30.86 -35.53
N ARG A 30 37.55 -30.49 -36.46
CA ARG A 30 38.15 -31.47 -37.38
C ARG A 30 39.02 -32.52 -36.70
N LYS A 31 39.62 -32.17 -35.54
CA LYS A 31 40.49 -33.09 -34.76
C LYS A 31 39.75 -33.88 -33.68
N ALA A 32 38.49 -33.53 -33.43
CA ALA A 32 37.69 -34.15 -32.34
C ALA A 32 37.16 -35.52 -32.76
N ASN A 33 37.18 -36.46 -31.81
CA ASN A 33 36.49 -37.75 -31.93
C ASN A 33 34.97 -37.57 -31.86
N PRO A 34 34.13 -38.56 -32.20
CA PRO A 34 32.67 -38.43 -32.22
C PRO A 34 32.08 -37.97 -30.87
N ILE A 35 32.56 -38.46 -29.74
CA ILE A 35 32.12 -38.12 -28.40
C ILE A 35 32.41 -36.62 -28.08
N ALA A 36 33.61 -36.14 -28.42
CA ALA A 36 34.01 -34.76 -28.26
C ALA A 36 33.18 -33.81 -29.14
N ARG A 37 32.76 -34.23 -30.34
CA ARG A 37 31.86 -33.45 -31.21
C ARG A 37 30.49 -33.33 -30.62
N ILE A 38 29.93 -34.41 -30.07
CA ILE A 38 28.64 -34.35 -29.34
C ILE A 38 28.74 -33.39 -28.16
N GLY A 39 29.81 -33.47 -27.36
CA GLY A 39 30.04 -32.53 -26.25
C GLY A 39 30.14 -31.05 -26.68
N MET A 40 30.82 -30.79 -27.83
CA MET A 40 30.89 -29.42 -28.37
C MET A 40 29.53 -28.90 -28.87
N VAL A 41 28.71 -29.75 -29.51
CA VAL A 41 27.35 -29.38 -29.92
C VAL A 41 26.50 -29.11 -28.71
N ALA A 42 26.51 -29.99 -27.71
CA ALA A 42 25.75 -29.81 -26.47
C ALA A 42 26.14 -28.49 -25.75
N ALA A 43 27.45 -28.22 -25.64
CA ALA A 43 27.92 -26.96 -25.04
C ALA A 43 27.49 -25.71 -25.84
N ALA A 44 27.54 -25.77 -27.19
CA ALA A 44 27.07 -24.68 -28.02
C ALA A 44 25.56 -24.45 -27.91
N THR A 45 24.78 -25.52 -27.85
CA THR A 45 23.32 -25.47 -27.65
C THR A 45 22.98 -24.83 -26.30
N VAL A 46 23.62 -25.25 -25.22
CA VAL A 46 23.42 -24.65 -23.88
C VAL A 46 23.81 -23.17 -23.88
N ALA A 47 24.92 -22.81 -24.51
CA ALA A 47 25.33 -21.41 -24.61
C ALA A 47 24.33 -20.57 -25.43
N ALA A 48 23.77 -21.11 -26.52
CA ALA A 48 22.75 -20.43 -27.32
C ALA A 48 21.44 -20.24 -26.53
N ILE A 49 20.97 -21.27 -25.79
CA ILE A 49 19.78 -21.16 -24.93
C ILE A 49 20.01 -20.10 -23.83
N ALA A 50 21.18 -20.09 -23.20
CA ALA A 50 21.52 -19.09 -22.19
C ALA A 50 21.54 -17.66 -22.77
N ALA A 51 22.10 -17.48 -23.96
CA ALA A 51 22.11 -16.19 -24.65
C ALA A 51 20.69 -15.70 -24.97
N ILE A 52 19.81 -16.59 -25.48
CA ILE A 52 18.41 -16.27 -25.77
C ILE A 52 17.69 -15.88 -24.47
N ALA A 53 17.88 -16.65 -23.38
CA ALA A 53 17.27 -16.34 -22.10
C ALA A 53 17.70 -14.97 -21.56
N ILE A 54 18.97 -14.61 -21.70
CA ILE A 54 19.49 -13.27 -21.32
C ILE A 54 18.85 -12.18 -22.17
N ILE A 55 18.76 -12.37 -23.49
CA ILE A 55 18.14 -11.38 -24.39
C ILE A 55 16.67 -11.19 -24.05
N VAL A 56 15.91 -12.27 -23.87
CA VAL A 56 14.50 -12.20 -23.48
C VAL A 56 14.34 -11.52 -22.13
N GLY A 57 15.19 -11.85 -21.16
CA GLY A 57 15.23 -11.21 -19.86
C GLY A 57 15.50 -9.70 -19.94
N ALA A 58 16.48 -9.30 -20.76
CA ALA A 58 16.82 -7.89 -20.98
C ALA A 58 15.65 -7.12 -21.65
N VAL A 59 15.04 -7.69 -22.70
CA VAL A 59 13.88 -7.06 -23.36
C VAL A 59 12.70 -6.88 -22.39
N ARG A 60 12.38 -7.92 -21.61
CA ARG A 60 11.32 -7.82 -20.59
C ARG A 60 11.62 -6.78 -19.51
N PHE A 61 12.88 -6.73 -19.06
CA PHE A 61 13.32 -5.75 -18.07
C PHE A 61 13.22 -4.31 -18.61
N ILE A 62 13.66 -4.07 -19.85
CA ILE A 62 13.56 -2.76 -20.50
C ILE A 62 12.08 -2.36 -20.64
N GLY A 63 11.23 -3.27 -21.12
CA GLY A 63 9.79 -3.02 -21.26
C GLY A 63 9.13 -2.69 -19.90
N TRP A 64 9.47 -3.43 -18.85
CA TRP A 64 9.00 -3.14 -17.51
C TRP A 64 9.48 -1.75 -17.01
N ARG A 65 10.75 -1.40 -17.25
CA ARG A 65 11.30 -0.07 -16.87
C ARG A 65 10.59 1.07 -17.58
N VAL A 66 10.24 0.90 -18.86
CA VAL A 66 9.46 1.90 -19.61
C VAL A 66 8.09 2.10 -18.96
N GLN A 67 7.36 1.03 -18.69
CA GLN A 67 6.04 1.11 -18.04
C GLN A 67 6.10 1.74 -16.64
N VAL A 68 7.13 1.43 -15.84
CA VAL A 68 7.34 2.08 -14.53
C VAL A 68 7.58 3.58 -14.70
N ASN A 69 8.41 3.99 -15.64
CA ASN A 69 8.69 5.42 -15.87
C ASN A 69 7.43 6.17 -16.36
N GLU A 70 6.63 5.56 -17.24
CA GLU A 70 5.35 6.13 -17.68
C GLU A 70 4.40 6.31 -16.51
N ALA A 71 4.24 5.30 -15.65
CA ALA A 71 3.40 5.38 -14.46
C ALA A 71 3.88 6.48 -13.49
N LEU A 72 5.18 6.53 -13.19
CA LEU A 72 5.75 7.56 -12.31
C LEU A 72 5.59 8.96 -12.88
N THR A 73 5.71 9.13 -14.20
CA THR A 73 5.47 10.43 -14.87
C THR A 73 4.01 10.86 -14.72
N ALA A 74 3.06 9.96 -14.99
CA ALA A 74 1.64 10.22 -14.82
C ALA A 74 1.28 10.55 -13.36
N GLN A 75 1.84 9.82 -12.39
CA GLN A 75 1.68 10.07 -10.96
C GLN A 75 2.19 11.46 -10.55
N SER A 76 3.38 11.85 -11.04
CA SER A 76 3.96 13.17 -10.79
C SER A 76 3.12 14.29 -11.39
N GLN A 77 2.58 14.11 -12.58
CA GLN A 77 1.65 15.05 -13.22
C GLN A 77 0.36 15.19 -12.41
N SER A 78 -0.24 14.08 -11.99
CA SER A 78 -1.44 14.08 -11.15
C SER A 78 -1.19 14.78 -9.82
N GLN A 79 -0.05 14.54 -9.18
CA GLN A 79 0.33 15.21 -7.94
C GLN A 79 0.50 16.71 -8.13
N SER A 80 1.15 17.16 -9.21
CA SER A 80 1.36 18.59 -9.45
C SER A 80 0.07 19.33 -9.80
N GLN A 81 -0.87 18.67 -10.47
CA GLN A 81 -2.11 19.28 -10.96
C GLN A 81 -3.25 19.22 -9.93
N TYR A 82 -3.35 18.14 -9.16
CA TYR A 82 -4.49 17.86 -8.29
C TYR A 82 -4.11 17.59 -6.83
N ASP A 83 -2.83 17.70 -6.46
CA ASP A 83 -2.28 17.27 -5.16
C ASP A 83 -2.63 15.81 -4.79
N PHE A 84 -2.81 14.97 -5.80
CA PHE A 84 -3.12 13.55 -5.65
C PHE A 84 -2.10 12.68 -6.38
N ASN A 85 -1.36 11.84 -5.63
CA ASN A 85 -0.46 10.85 -6.20
C ASN A 85 -1.06 9.44 -6.01
N PRO A 86 -1.54 8.78 -7.06
CA PRO A 86 -2.13 7.44 -6.93
C PRO A 86 -1.15 6.37 -6.44
N GLY A 87 0.16 6.55 -6.65
CA GLY A 87 1.21 5.64 -6.14
C GLY A 87 1.66 5.95 -4.72
N ASN A 88 1.35 7.15 -4.21
CA ASN A 88 1.73 7.63 -2.88
C ASN A 88 0.61 8.48 -2.28
N ILE A 89 -0.51 7.86 -1.98
CA ILE A 89 -1.68 8.55 -1.40
C ILE A 89 -1.34 9.04 0.00
N ILE A 90 -0.65 8.21 0.79
CA ILE A 90 -0.17 8.51 2.14
C ILE A 90 1.16 7.77 2.37
N SER A 91 2.09 8.37 3.10
CA SER A 91 3.36 7.73 3.43
C SER A 91 3.21 6.67 4.54
N ASP A 92 4.10 5.66 4.54
CA ASP A 92 4.15 4.66 5.62
C ASP A 92 4.36 5.30 6.99
N GLY A 93 5.24 6.30 7.09
CA GLY A 93 5.53 7.01 8.34
C GLY A 93 4.33 7.78 8.90
N THR A 94 3.46 8.28 8.02
CA THR A 94 2.22 8.97 8.40
C THR A 94 1.13 7.97 8.79
N PHE A 95 1.02 6.86 8.07
CA PHE A 95 -0.04 5.86 8.27
C PHE A 95 0.19 4.99 9.51
N PHE A 96 1.42 4.44 9.66
CA PHE A 96 1.78 3.52 10.73
C PHE A 96 2.34 4.24 11.96
N ASN A 97 1.70 5.33 12.37
CA ASN A 97 2.08 6.11 13.54
C ASN A 97 0.97 6.10 14.60
N GLY A 98 0.89 5.05 15.41
CA GLY A 98 -0.10 4.92 16.48
C GLY A 98 0.03 5.94 17.62
N ASN A 99 1.02 6.85 17.56
CA ASN A 99 1.21 7.96 18.49
C ASN A 99 1.14 9.32 17.77
N ALA A 100 0.44 9.40 16.63
CA ALA A 100 0.32 10.64 15.83
C ALA A 100 -0.43 11.76 16.56
N LEU A 101 -1.39 11.40 17.42
CA LEU A 101 -2.16 12.34 18.25
C LEU A 101 -2.30 11.78 19.66
N SER A 102 -2.32 12.68 20.67
CA SER A 102 -2.78 12.33 22.01
C SER A 102 -4.31 12.24 22.04
N GLU A 103 -4.86 11.65 23.08
CA GLU A 103 -6.32 11.57 23.29
C GLU A 103 -6.97 12.96 23.31
N GLN A 104 -6.35 13.92 24.02
CA GLN A 104 -6.81 15.31 24.07
C GLN A 104 -6.84 15.96 22.67
N GLN A 105 -5.83 15.69 21.82
CA GLN A 105 -5.82 16.21 20.46
C GLN A 105 -6.93 15.59 19.61
N VAL A 106 -7.19 14.28 19.78
CA VAL A 106 -8.33 13.61 19.11
C VAL A 106 -9.64 14.24 19.55
N SER A 107 -9.85 14.47 20.86
CA SER A 107 -11.05 15.16 21.39
C SER A 107 -11.23 16.53 20.79
N THR A 108 -10.18 17.34 20.80
CA THR A 108 -10.19 18.71 20.23
C THR A 108 -10.62 18.69 18.75
N ILE A 109 -10.10 17.74 17.95
CA ILE A 109 -10.46 17.61 16.53
C ILE A 109 -11.92 17.24 16.36
N ILE A 110 -12.42 16.25 17.13
CA ILE A 110 -13.83 15.83 17.09
C ILE A 110 -14.76 16.98 17.48
N GLU A 111 -14.40 17.77 18.49
CA GLU A 111 -15.15 18.96 18.93
C GLU A 111 -15.19 20.05 17.86
N GLN A 112 -14.02 20.36 17.26
CA GLN A 112 -13.90 21.38 16.22
C GLN A 112 -14.66 21.01 14.95
N GLN A 113 -14.54 19.75 14.49
CA GLN A 113 -15.27 19.28 13.32
C GLN A 113 -16.77 19.18 13.58
N GLY A 114 -17.16 18.76 14.80
CA GLY A 114 -18.53 18.57 15.23
C GLY A 114 -19.21 19.82 15.80
N VAL A 115 -18.69 21.03 15.52
CA VAL A 115 -19.22 22.28 16.09
C VAL A 115 -20.70 22.49 15.77
N ALA A 116 -21.15 22.12 14.58
CA ALA A 116 -22.53 22.28 14.13
C ALA A 116 -23.51 21.25 14.71
N CYS A 117 -23.00 20.20 15.35
CA CYS A 117 -23.85 19.17 15.99
C CYS A 117 -24.22 19.62 17.42
N SER A 118 -25.51 19.62 17.77
CA SER A 118 -26.03 20.11 19.06
C SER A 118 -26.86 19.10 19.86
N GLY A 119 -27.06 17.89 19.36
CA GLY A 119 -27.87 16.86 20.03
C GLY A 119 -27.05 15.87 20.87
N GLU A 120 -27.73 15.04 21.64
CA GLU A 120 -27.12 13.98 22.45
C GLU A 120 -26.39 12.92 21.61
N ARG A 121 -26.76 12.80 20.33
CA ARG A 121 -26.20 11.84 19.38
C ARG A 121 -24.96 12.34 18.65
N CYS A 122 -24.46 13.53 18.99
CA CYS A 122 -23.22 14.06 18.40
C CYS A 122 -22.04 13.18 18.78
N LEU A 123 -21.16 12.87 17.83
CA LEU A 123 -19.97 12.06 18.10
C LEU A 123 -19.14 12.60 19.28
N LYS A 124 -19.07 13.94 19.42
CA LYS A 124 -18.36 14.63 20.52
C LYS A 124 -18.98 14.41 21.91
N SER A 125 -20.26 14.01 21.97
CA SER A 125 -21.00 13.88 23.24
C SER A 125 -21.33 12.42 23.59
N MET A 126 -21.30 11.54 22.61
CA MET A 126 -21.63 10.13 22.83
C MET A 126 -20.52 9.37 23.55
N THR A 127 -20.94 8.44 24.38
CA THR A 127 -20.08 7.41 24.96
C THR A 127 -20.53 6.03 24.51
N PHE A 128 -19.61 5.09 24.53
CA PHE A 128 -19.82 3.74 24.04
C PHE A 128 -19.30 2.72 25.05
N SER A 129 -20.02 1.62 25.18
CA SER A 129 -19.49 0.46 25.90
C SER A 129 -18.51 -0.28 24.96
N THR A 130 -17.32 -0.54 25.43
CA THR A 130 -16.27 -1.22 24.69
C THR A 130 -15.82 -2.47 25.42
N GLU A 131 -15.35 -3.46 24.67
CA GLU A 131 -14.84 -4.72 25.19
C GLU A 131 -13.31 -4.69 25.20
N SER A 132 -12.69 -5.17 26.31
CA SER A 132 -11.24 -5.38 26.33
C SER A 132 -10.82 -6.41 25.28
N GLN A 133 -9.72 -6.13 24.59
CA GLN A 133 -9.14 -7.03 23.60
C GLN A 133 -7.74 -7.45 24.07
N SER A 134 -7.49 -8.74 24.12
CA SER A 134 -6.14 -9.25 24.40
C SER A 134 -5.18 -8.93 23.25
N ALA A 135 -3.91 -8.75 23.57
CA ALA A 135 -2.89 -8.63 22.54
C ALA A 135 -2.85 -9.87 21.65
N ASP A 136 -2.68 -9.66 20.35
CA ASP A 136 -2.51 -10.71 19.35
C ASP A 136 -1.42 -10.35 18.34
N GLU A 137 -1.34 -11.07 17.24
CA GLU A 137 -0.33 -10.81 16.20
C GLU A 137 -0.54 -9.47 15.47
N TYR A 138 -1.71 -8.84 15.56
CA TYR A 138 -2.07 -7.60 14.85
C TYR A 138 -2.00 -6.37 15.74
N CYS A 139 -2.50 -6.46 16.98
CA CYS A 139 -2.63 -5.33 17.89
C CYS A 139 -2.13 -5.69 19.29
N GLN A 140 -1.64 -4.72 20.03
CA GLN A 140 -1.44 -4.79 21.47
C GLN A 140 -2.79 -4.86 22.18
N ALA A 141 -2.79 -5.13 23.50
CA ALA A 141 -4.01 -5.16 24.30
C ALA A 141 -4.74 -3.80 24.24
N TYR A 142 -6.06 -3.86 24.25
CA TYR A 142 -6.97 -2.73 24.38
C TYR A 142 -7.78 -2.91 25.65
N ASP A 143 -7.69 -1.97 26.58
CA ASP A 143 -8.48 -1.97 27.82
C ASP A 143 -9.80 -1.24 27.58
N GLY A 144 -10.89 -2.01 27.50
CA GLY A 144 -12.24 -1.49 27.29
C GLY A 144 -12.92 -1.02 28.58
N GLY A 145 -14.01 -0.26 28.42
CA GLY A 145 -14.79 0.28 29.53
C GLY A 145 -16.25 0.58 29.14
N PRO A 146 -17.11 0.90 30.12
CA PRO A 146 -18.55 1.05 29.90
C PRO A 146 -18.94 2.39 29.24
N ASN A 147 -18.11 3.43 29.32
CA ASN A 147 -18.45 4.80 28.92
C ASN A 147 -17.28 5.51 28.23
N GLU A 148 -16.66 4.85 27.26
CA GLU A 148 -15.55 5.44 26.51
C GLU A 148 -16.06 6.47 25.48
N SER A 149 -15.43 7.64 25.44
CA SER A 149 -15.69 8.63 24.40
C SER A 149 -15.20 8.17 23.01
N ALA A 150 -15.73 8.76 21.96
CA ALA A 150 -15.21 8.50 20.61
C ALA A 150 -13.72 8.84 20.50
N ALA A 151 -13.25 9.87 21.18
CA ALA A 151 -11.84 10.27 21.20
C ALA A 151 -10.95 9.21 21.86
N GLU A 152 -11.37 8.69 23.01
CA GLU A 152 -10.66 7.62 23.71
C GLU A 152 -10.57 6.35 22.86
N ILE A 153 -11.68 5.95 22.20
CA ILE A 153 -11.72 4.78 21.33
C ILE A 153 -10.73 4.95 20.14
N VAL A 154 -10.76 6.08 19.44
CA VAL A 154 -9.87 6.35 18.31
C VAL A 154 -8.41 6.37 18.77
N TYR A 155 -8.13 7.03 19.90
CA TYR A 155 -6.78 7.08 20.47
C TYR A 155 -6.27 5.68 20.83
N LYS A 156 -7.01 4.93 21.63
CA LYS A 156 -6.63 3.59 22.09
C LYS A 156 -6.51 2.58 20.94
N ALA A 157 -7.45 2.58 19.99
CA ALA A 157 -7.42 1.69 18.84
C ALA A 157 -6.20 1.98 17.94
N GLY A 158 -5.92 3.27 17.67
CA GLY A 158 -4.76 3.67 16.91
C GLY A 158 -3.46 3.24 17.57
N LYS A 159 -3.33 3.47 18.88
CA LYS A 159 -2.17 3.09 19.66
C LYS A 159 -2.00 1.57 19.74
N ALA A 160 -3.06 0.82 20.03
CA ALA A 160 -3.00 -0.63 20.14
C ALA A 160 -2.59 -1.30 18.82
N CYS A 161 -3.10 -0.84 17.69
CA CYS A 161 -2.83 -1.44 16.38
C CYS A 161 -1.71 -0.74 15.60
N GLY A 162 -1.08 0.32 16.14
CA GLY A 162 -0.01 1.05 15.43
C GLY A 162 -0.50 1.79 14.19
N ILE A 163 -1.78 2.19 14.14
CA ILE A 163 -2.39 2.96 13.05
C ILE A 163 -2.60 4.40 13.52
N SER A 164 -2.26 5.36 12.67
CA SER A 164 -2.38 6.78 12.98
C SER A 164 -3.83 7.17 13.31
N GLN A 165 -4.04 7.88 14.42
CA GLN A 165 -5.33 8.45 14.79
C GLN A 165 -5.86 9.40 13.71
N LYS A 166 -4.96 10.11 13.00
CA LYS A 166 -5.31 10.96 11.85
C LYS A 166 -5.94 10.13 10.72
N VAL A 167 -5.40 8.96 10.45
CA VAL A 167 -5.97 8.01 9.45
C VAL A 167 -7.35 7.54 9.89
N LEU A 168 -7.52 7.13 11.15
CA LEU A 168 -8.80 6.65 11.65
C LEU A 168 -9.88 7.75 11.59
N LEU A 169 -9.55 8.99 11.99
CA LEU A 169 -10.45 10.15 11.88
C LEU A 169 -10.81 10.44 10.40
N THR A 170 -9.84 10.35 9.50
CA THR A 170 -10.07 10.53 8.06
C THR A 170 -11.06 9.50 7.51
N VAL A 171 -10.91 8.24 7.89
CA VAL A 171 -11.82 7.16 7.44
C VAL A 171 -13.21 7.35 8.03
N LEU A 172 -13.35 7.68 9.33
CA LEU A 172 -14.63 8.04 9.95
C LEU A 172 -15.38 9.14 9.19
N GLN A 173 -14.65 10.18 8.79
CA GLN A 173 -15.23 11.29 8.00
C GLN A 173 -15.57 10.83 6.57
N LYS A 174 -14.70 10.04 5.96
CA LYS A 174 -14.88 9.57 4.57
C LYS A 174 -16.09 8.65 4.42
N GLU A 175 -16.27 7.71 5.37
CA GLU A 175 -17.28 6.65 5.22
C GLU A 175 -18.69 7.13 5.62
N GLN A 176 -18.82 7.82 6.75
CA GLN A 176 -20.11 8.17 7.32
C GLN A 176 -20.27 9.66 7.69
N HIS A 177 -19.30 10.52 7.35
CA HIS A 177 -19.30 11.94 7.70
C HIS A 177 -19.46 12.21 9.21
N LEU A 178 -19.13 11.25 10.08
CA LEU A 178 -19.44 11.29 11.50
C LEU A 178 -18.81 12.47 12.24
N LEU A 179 -17.65 12.97 11.79
CA LEU A 179 -17.03 14.13 12.43
C LEU A 179 -17.84 15.41 12.23
N THR A 180 -18.51 15.56 11.07
CA THR A 180 -19.25 16.78 10.70
C THR A 180 -20.78 16.61 10.71
N ALA A 181 -21.28 15.41 10.98
CA ALA A 181 -22.71 15.14 10.99
C ALA A 181 -23.41 16.00 12.05
N THR A 182 -24.44 16.73 11.65
CA THR A 182 -25.23 17.59 12.55
C THR A 182 -26.32 16.81 13.32
N ASN A 183 -26.77 15.67 12.78
CA ASN A 183 -27.75 14.78 13.39
C ASN A 183 -27.48 13.33 12.95
N PRO A 184 -26.41 12.68 13.44
CA PRO A 184 -26.06 11.34 13.03
C PRO A 184 -27.12 10.31 13.48
N ASN A 185 -27.34 9.32 12.60
CA ASN A 185 -28.29 8.24 12.84
C ASN A 185 -27.58 6.94 13.29
N ASP A 186 -28.37 5.92 13.67
CA ASP A 186 -27.85 4.64 14.18
C ASP A 186 -27.00 3.90 13.14
N PHE A 187 -27.35 4.01 11.85
CA PHE A 187 -26.61 3.36 10.79
C PHE A 187 -25.20 3.94 10.66
N GLN A 188 -25.03 5.25 10.77
CA GLN A 188 -23.72 5.90 10.70
C GLN A 188 -22.78 5.41 11.81
N PHE A 189 -23.28 5.16 13.03
CA PHE A 189 -22.49 4.56 14.10
C PHE A 189 -22.28 3.05 13.88
N LYS A 190 -23.28 2.35 13.35
CA LYS A 190 -23.21 0.91 13.07
C LYS A 190 -22.15 0.60 12.01
N ALA A 191 -22.01 1.45 10.99
CA ALA A 191 -21.13 1.31 9.82
C ALA A 191 -19.98 2.34 9.80
N ALA A 192 -19.57 2.85 10.96
CA ALA A 192 -18.75 4.05 11.11
C ALA A 192 -17.48 4.11 10.23
N MET A 193 -16.86 2.97 9.98
CA MET A 193 -15.65 2.84 9.14
C MET A 193 -15.92 2.13 7.81
N GLY A 194 -17.16 1.75 7.51
CA GLY A 194 -17.49 0.93 6.33
C GLY A 194 -16.97 -0.51 6.40
N LEU A 195 -16.45 -0.94 7.55
CA LEU A 195 -15.85 -2.25 7.70
C LEU A 195 -16.91 -3.36 7.65
N SER A 196 -16.77 -4.26 6.65
CA SER A 196 -17.70 -5.37 6.43
C SER A 196 -19.18 -4.94 6.35
N CYS A 197 -19.41 -3.78 5.72
CA CYS A 197 -20.72 -3.20 5.45
C CYS A 197 -20.85 -2.94 3.94
N PRO A 198 -21.05 -3.97 3.09
CA PRO A 198 -21.23 -3.79 1.67
C PRO A 198 -22.53 -3.05 1.34
N ASP A 199 -22.52 -2.27 0.24
CA ASP A 199 -23.64 -1.41 -0.17
C ASP A 199 -24.93 -2.21 -0.52
N ASP A 200 -24.75 -3.48 -0.92
CA ASP A 200 -25.82 -4.38 -1.40
C ASP A 200 -26.29 -5.39 -0.34
N ALA A 201 -25.74 -5.36 0.86
CA ALA A 201 -26.09 -6.28 1.94
C ALA A 201 -26.05 -5.63 3.34
N ASN A 202 -26.56 -6.32 4.35
CA ASN A 202 -26.44 -5.85 5.73
C ASN A 202 -24.98 -5.93 6.21
N CYS A 203 -24.59 -4.98 7.08
CA CYS A 203 -23.30 -5.07 7.79
C CYS A 203 -23.20 -6.39 8.56
N ASP A 204 -22.00 -6.99 8.53
CA ASP A 204 -21.69 -8.14 9.39
C ASP A 204 -21.89 -7.76 10.88
N PRO A 205 -22.75 -8.46 11.61
CA PRO A 205 -23.00 -8.16 13.02
C PRO A 205 -21.77 -8.22 13.91
N THR A 206 -20.74 -8.98 13.50
CA THR A 206 -19.48 -9.09 14.23
C THR A 206 -18.76 -7.73 14.32
N TYR A 207 -18.90 -6.90 13.28
CA TYR A 207 -18.24 -5.58 13.17
C TYR A 207 -19.21 -4.41 13.37
N ALA A 208 -20.49 -4.66 13.62
CA ALA A 208 -21.49 -3.60 13.77
C ALA A 208 -21.32 -2.82 15.08
N GLY A 209 -21.33 -1.49 15.00
CA GLY A 209 -21.21 -0.57 16.13
C GLY A 209 -19.86 0.16 16.18
N PHE A 210 -19.87 1.36 16.77
CA PHE A 210 -18.78 2.33 16.69
C PHE A 210 -17.42 1.76 17.12
N PHE A 211 -17.35 1.16 18.31
CA PHE A 211 -16.10 0.56 18.78
C PHE A 211 -15.60 -0.55 17.84
N LYS A 212 -16.48 -1.48 17.48
CA LYS A 212 -16.15 -2.62 16.62
C LYS A 212 -15.70 -2.17 15.23
N GLN A 213 -16.26 -1.08 14.72
CA GLN A 213 -15.87 -0.47 13.46
C GLN A 213 -14.47 0.17 13.55
N VAL A 214 -14.22 0.99 14.58
CA VAL A 214 -12.94 1.72 14.71
C VAL A 214 -11.79 0.76 15.03
N TYR A 215 -11.94 -0.06 16.08
CA TYR A 215 -10.91 -1.04 16.45
C TYR A 215 -10.73 -2.10 15.36
N GLY A 216 -11.84 -2.60 14.82
CA GLY A 216 -11.82 -3.59 13.74
C GLY A 216 -11.15 -3.08 12.47
N ALA A 217 -11.36 -1.83 12.07
CA ALA A 217 -10.68 -1.23 10.91
C ALA A 217 -9.18 -1.08 11.16
N ALA A 218 -8.77 -0.58 12.34
CA ALA A 218 -7.35 -0.48 12.71
C ALA A 218 -6.67 -1.86 12.67
N LYS A 219 -7.30 -2.88 13.25
CA LYS A 219 -6.84 -4.27 13.22
C LYS A 219 -6.82 -4.84 11.80
N ARG A 220 -7.81 -4.51 10.97
CA ARG A 220 -7.91 -4.97 9.57
C ARG A 220 -6.74 -4.45 8.72
N TYR A 221 -6.27 -3.24 8.93
CA TYR A 221 -5.07 -2.74 8.25
C TYR A 221 -3.83 -3.56 8.61
N GLN A 222 -3.65 -3.94 9.87
CA GLN A 222 -2.56 -4.83 10.27
C GLN A 222 -2.71 -6.24 9.68
N TYR A 223 -3.93 -6.75 9.61
CA TYR A 223 -4.22 -8.02 8.92
C TYR A 223 -3.81 -7.95 7.44
N TYR A 224 -4.17 -6.89 6.72
CA TYR A 224 -3.79 -6.70 5.32
C TYR A 224 -2.26 -6.61 5.18
N LEU A 225 -1.60 -5.87 6.05
CA LEU A 225 -0.14 -5.72 6.05
C LEU A 225 0.58 -7.07 6.21
N ARG A 226 0.10 -7.93 7.11
CA ARG A 226 0.70 -9.26 7.33
C ARG A 226 0.37 -10.27 6.24
N HIS A 227 -0.73 -10.07 5.55
CA HIS A 227 -1.23 -10.98 4.53
C HIS A 227 -1.21 -10.37 3.12
N GLU A 228 -0.30 -9.44 2.84
CA GLU A 228 -0.17 -8.75 1.54
C GLU A 228 -0.23 -9.72 0.35
N GLY A 229 0.37 -10.91 0.47
CA GLY A 229 0.38 -11.91 -0.59
C GLY A 229 -1.00 -12.49 -0.97
N ARG A 230 -2.06 -12.22 -0.18
CA ARG A 230 -3.44 -12.65 -0.47
C ARG A 230 -4.22 -11.65 -1.31
N TYR A 231 -3.66 -10.45 -1.52
CA TYR A 231 -4.32 -9.33 -2.19
C TYR A 231 -3.62 -8.98 -3.50
N GLY A 232 -4.31 -8.26 -4.38
CA GLY A 232 -3.81 -7.92 -5.71
C GLY A 232 -2.94 -6.67 -5.76
N TYR A 233 -2.89 -5.87 -4.68
CA TYR A 233 -2.17 -4.59 -4.66
C TYR A 233 -0.91 -4.68 -3.81
N HIS A 234 0.24 -4.31 -4.39
CA HIS A 234 1.54 -4.48 -3.75
C HIS A 234 2.43 -3.26 -3.92
N ALA A 235 3.10 -2.86 -2.85
CA ALA A 235 4.15 -1.84 -2.88
C ALA A 235 5.38 -2.30 -3.71
N GLY A 236 6.08 -1.34 -4.29
CA GLY A 236 7.28 -1.58 -5.10
C GLY A 236 7.01 -2.23 -6.46
N ARG A 237 5.76 -2.23 -6.94
CA ARG A 237 5.36 -2.87 -8.21
C ARG A 237 4.39 -1.99 -8.99
N LEU A 238 4.31 -2.28 -10.30
CA LEU A 238 3.18 -1.84 -11.13
C LEU A 238 1.95 -2.66 -10.78
N ASN A 239 0.86 -1.95 -10.52
CA ASN A 239 -0.46 -2.51 -10.24
C ASN A 239 -1.45 -1.90 -11.24
N TYR A 240 -2.20 -2.73 -11.95
CA TYR A 240 -3.33 -2.22 -12.75
C TYR A 240 -4.50 -1.96 -11.81
N ILE A 241 -4.92 -0.70 -11.71
CA ILE A 241 -6.01 -0.28 -10.82
C ILE A 241 -7.15 0.26 -11.66
N GLN A 242 -8.34 -0.28 -11.48
CA GLN A 242 -9.55 0.16 -12.18
C GLN A 242 -10.01 1.53 -11.65
N TYR A 243 -10.70 2.28 -12.53
CA TYR A 243 -11.34 3.54 -12.13
C TYR A 243 -12.72 3.34 -11.49
N ASN A 244 -13.37 2.20 -11.75
CA ASN A 244 -14.76 1.94 -11.36
C ASN A 244 -15.01 0.42 -11.25
N PRO A 245 -16.00 -0.05 -10.46
CA PRO A 245 -16.48 -1.43 -10.50
C PRO A 245 -16.85 -1.92 -11.91
N ASN A 246 -17.37 -1.03 -12.75
CA ASN A 246 -17.61 -1.32 -14.15
C ASN A 246 -16.28 -1.38 -14.92
N ALA A 247 -15.87 -2.59 -15.29
CA ALA A 247 -14.63 -2.82 -16.04
C ALA A 247 -14.56 -2.06 -17.38
N GLY A 248 -15.71 -1.69 -17.99
CA GLY A 248 -15.78 -0.87 -19.18
C GLY A 248 -15.20 0.55 -19.00
N CYS A 249 -15.09 1.03 -17.77
CA CYS A 249 -14.44 2.29 -17.43
C CYS A 249 -12.90 2.25 -17.52
N GLY A 250 -12.32 1.06 -17.64
CA GLY A 250 -10.88 0.88 -17.72
C GLY A 250 -10.16 1.15 -16.39
N GLY A 251 -8.89 1.46 -16.51
CA GLY A 251 -7.96 1.72 -15.39
C GLY A 251 -6.60 2.08 -15.92
N SER A 252 -5.63 2.27 -15.06
CA SER A 252 -4.24 2.51 -15.45
C SER A 252 -3.25 1.77 -14.56
N ASN A 253 -2.02 1.66 -15.06
CA ASN A 253 -0.91 1.16 -14.26
C ASN A 253 -0.47 2.22 -13.26
N VAL A 254 -0.40 1.84 -12.00
CA VAL A 254 0.13 2.65 -10.89
C VAL A 254 1.34 1.93 -10.31
N TYR A 255 2.46 2.61 -10.19
CA TYR A 255 3.58 2.14 -9.40
C TYR A 255 3.33 2.52 -7.94
N ILE A 256 2.84 1.56 -7.14
CA ILE A 256 2.59 1.81 -5.71
C ILE A 256 3.93 1.89 -4.98
N GLU A 257 4.22 3.06 -4.39
CA GLU A 257 5.52 3.36 -3.80
C GLU A 257 5.72 2.77 -2.41
N ASN A 258 4.62 2.63 -1.63
CA ASN A 258 4.68 2.24 -0.22
C ASN A 258 3.51 1.33 0.18
N ARG A 259 3.62 0.70 1.36
CA ARG A 259 2.63 -0.25 1.88
C ARG A 259 1.32 0.42 2.26
N ALA A 260 1.37 1.60 2.88
CA ALA A 260 0.18 2.33 3.29
C ALA A 260 -0.76 2.58 2.11
N THR A 261 -0.23 3.03 0.96
CA THR A 261 -1.00 3.20 -0.26
C THR A 261 -1.55 1.87 -0.80
N ALA A 262 -0.77 0.78 -0.73
CA ALA A 262 -1.27 -0.55 -1.10
C ALA A 262 -2.46 -0.97 -0.21
N LEU A 263 -2.39 -0.73 1.12
CA LEU A 263 -3.48 -1.03 2.04
C LEU A 263 -4.74 -0.20 1.76
N LEU A 264 -4.60 1.06 1.35
CA LEU A 264 -5.75 1.88 0.94
C LEU A 264 -6.43 1.28 -0.30
N TYR A 265 -5.67 0.75 -1.27
CA TYR A 265 -6.26 0.05 -2.42
C TYR A 265 -6.85 -1.32 -2.07
N ILE A 266 -6.35 -2.01 -1.06
CA ILE A 266 -7.00 -3.23 -0.55
C ILE A 266 -8.34 -2.88 0.12
N TYR A 267 -8.41 -1.75 0.81
CA TYR A 267 -9.63 -1.28 1.48
C TYR A 267 -10.64 -0.66 0.50
N THR A 268 -10.15 0.12 -0.49
CA THR A 268 -10.95 0.82 -1.50
C THR A 268 -10.30 0.58 -2.88
N PRO A 269 -10.72 -0.45 -3.67
CA PRO A 269 -9.94 -1.01 -4.76
C PRO A 269 -9.96 -0.21 -6.07
N TYR A 270 -10.32 1.07 -6.04
CA TYR A 270 -10.42 1.92 -7.22
C TYR A 270 -9.56 3.19 -7.06
N GLN A 271 -9.02 3.67 -8.20
CA GLN A 271 -8.38 4.98 -8.26
C GLN A 271 -9.33 6.01 -8.89
N PRO A 272 -9.23 7.30 -8.55
CA PRO A 272 -9.97 8.34 -9.26
C PRO A 272 -9.49 8.42 -10.71
N ASN A 273 -10.43 8.62 -11.65
CA ASN A 273 -10.12 9.01 -13.01
C ASN A 273 -9.89 10.54 -13.13
N ALA A 274 -9.55 11.03 -14.31
CA ALA A 274 -9.30 12.46 -14.53
C ALA A 274 -10.53 13.33 -14.16
N ALA A 275 -11.73 12.92 -14.55
CA ALA A 275 -12.96 13.65 -14.24
C ALA A 275 -13.21 13.76 -12.72
N ALA A 276 -12.92 12.68 -11.96
CA ALA A 276 -12.99 12.72 -10.50
C ALA A 276 -11.98 13.70 -9.89
N LEU A 277 -10.75 13.75 -10.41
CA LEU A 277 -9.71 14.66 -9.92
C LEU A 277 -10.01 16.11 -10.27
N GLU A 278 -10.46 16.40 -11.48
CA GLU A 278 -10.87 17.73 -11.93
C GLU A 278 -12.05 18.29 -11.13
N ALA A 279 -12.97 17.41 -10.71
CA ALA A 279 -14.12 17.81 -9.89
C ALA A 279 -13.73 18.16 -8.43
N GLY A 280 -12.50 17.97 -8.00
CA GLY A 280 -12.07 18.20 -6.63
C GLY A 280 -12.90 17.40 -5.62
N ALA A 281 -13.68 18.06 -4.75
CA ALA A 281 -14.60 17.40 -3.83
C ALA A 281 -15.98 17.08 -4.45
N GLY A 282 -16.24 17.55 -5.67
CA GLY A 282 -17.51 17.34 -6.40
C GLY A 282 -17.59 15.99 -7.11
N GLU A 283 -18.61 15.86 -7.97
CA GLU A 283 -18.87 14.66 -8.76
C GLU A 283 -18.21 14.78 -10.13
N GLY A 284 -17.57 13.72 -10.60
CA GLY A 284 -17.02 13.57 -11.94
C GLY A 284 -18.04 12.93 -12.90
N ASP A 285 -17.57 12.01 -13.73
CA ASP A 285 -18.40 11.27 -14.68
C ASP A 285 -18.89 9.92 -14.12
N SER A 286 -19.63 9.16 -14.94
CA SER A 286 -20.16 7.83 -14.55
C SER A 286 -19.09 6.75 -14.29
N CYS A 287 -17.85 7.01 -14.69
CA CYS A 287 -16.70 6.14 -14.44
C CYS A 287 -15.85 6.58 -13.24
N SER A 288 -16.25 7.63 -12.55
CA SER A 288 -15.51 8.18 -11.41
C SER A 288 -15.71 7.36 -10.14
N SER A 289 -14.61 7.14 -9.40
CA SER A 289 -14.62 6.62 -8.03
C SER A 289 -13.90 7.59 -7.12
N TYR A 290 -14.43 7.75 -5.92
CA TYR A 290 -14.06 8.86 -5.06
C TYR A 290 -13.31 8.46 -3.79
N GLY A 291 -13.35 7.18 -3.38
CA GLY A 291 -12.90 6.74 -2.06
C GLY A 291 -11.47 7.17 -1.71
N ASN A 292 -10.50 6.85 -2.56
CA ASN A 292 -9.10 7.21 -2.31
C ASN A 292 -8.82 8.72 -2.53
N ARG A 293 -9.53 9.37 -3.47
CA ARG A 293 -9.49 10.83 -3.64
C ARG A 293 -10.01 11.55 -2.39
N ASN A 294 -11.18 11.14 -1.91
CA ASN A 294 -11.80 11.74 -0.73
C ASN A 294 -10.96 11.52 0.52
N PHE A 295 -10.31 10.35 0.66
CA PHE A 295 -9.35 10.12 1.73
C PHE A 295 -8.23 11.18 1.72
N ALA A 296 -7.61 11.42 0.56
CA ALA A 296 -6.53 12.41 0.43
C ALA A 296 -7.02 13.84 0.73
N ILE A 297 -8.17 14.25 0.18
CA ILE A 297 -8.75 15.58 0.40
C ILE A 297 -9.09 15.79 1.87
N ILE A 298 -9.79 14.85 2.51
CA ILE A 298 -10.20 14.94 3.92
C ILE A 298 -8.97 14.96 4.82
N TYR A 299 -7.98 14.07 4.57
CA TYR A 299 -6.74 14.06 5.35
C TYR A 299 -6.02 15.41 5.24
N HIS A 300 -5.85 15.90 4.00
CA HIS A 300 -5.17 17.19 3.76
C HIS A 300 -5.89 18.36 4.45
N SER A 301 -7.20 18.43 4.40
CA SER A 301 -8.00 19.50 5.01
C SER A 301 -7.88 19.54 6.53
N MET A 302 -7.73 18.39 7.19
CA MET A 302 -7.63 18.30 8.65
C MET A 302 -6.19 18.36 9.18
N PHE A 303 -5.23 17.82 8.42
CA PHE A 303 -3.90 17.50 8.94
C PHE A 303 -2.73 17.96 8.07
N GLY A 304 -3.00 18.58 6.92
CA GLY A 304 -1.98 18.89 5.91
C GLY A 304 -1.59 17.68 5.06
N SER A 305 -0.39 17.72 4.45
CA SER A 305 0.03 16.70 3.51
C SER A 305 0.00 15.28 4.11
N PRO A 306 -0.68 14.31 3.47
CA PRO A 306 -0.62 12.92 3.91
C PRO A 306 0.74 12.24 3.61
N ARG A 307 1.56 12.87 2.81
CA ARG A 307 2.86 12.33 2.39
C ARG A 307 4.03 12.77 3.27
N GLY A 308 3.78 13.71 4.19
CA GLY A 308 4.78 14.30 5.09
C GLY A 308 5.26 15.66 4.65
#